data_6d024c25cfa90f1f09786f9b9ff73a3b
#
_entry.id   6d024c25cfa90f1f09786f9b9ff73a3b
#
_cell.length_a   1.000
_cell.length_b   1.000
_cell.length_c   1.000
_cell.angle_alpha   90.00
_cell.angle_beta   90.00
_cell.angle_gamma   90.00
#
_symmetry.space_group_name_H-M   'P 1'
#
loop_
_entity.id
_entity.type
_entity.pdbx_description
1 polymer ?
#
loop_
_entity_poly.entity_id
_entity_poly.type
_entity_poly.pdbx_seq_one_letter_code
_entity_poly.pdbx_strand_id
1 'polypeptide(L)'
;RSRVGSEMCIRDSYYPERRELNTERLDFYELANITFEKPDMETFKGLKLAYEAAARGGNIPTALNAANEVAVARFLDRKIKYLDIPDIIEYAMNEVDYINNPTVEQILSTQKIVTDMIESRW
;
A
#
# COMPACT_ATOMS: atom_id res chain seq x y z
N ARG A 1 -5.22 14.41 -4.77
CA ARG A 1 -5.63 14.09 -3.37
C ARG A 1 -6.53 12.85 -3.44
N SER A 2 -6.07 11.73 -2.90
CA SER A 2 -6.92 10.54 -2.78
C SER A 2 -8.05 10.83 -1.78
N ARG A 3 -9.31 10.81 -2.24
CA ARG A 3 -10.49 11.00 -1.39
C ARG A 3 -10.94 9.69 -0.73
N VAL A 4 -10.41 8.55 -1.16
CA VAL A 4 -10.85 7.21 -0.72
C VAL A 4 -10.59 6.96 0.77
N GLY A 5 -9.44 7.37 1.30
CA GLY A 5 -9.15 7.21 2.74
C GLY A 5 -10.03 8.06 3.66
N SER A 6 -10.40 9.26 3.22
CA SER A 6 -11.27 10.17 3.98
C SER A 6 -12.70 9.64 4.12
N GLU A 7 -13.24 8.98 3.10
CA GLU A 7 -14.60 8.38 3.17
C GLU A 7 -14.67 7.23 4.15
N MET A 8 -13.66 6.38 4.24
CA MET A 8 -13.62 5.30 5.22
C MET A 8 -13.59 5.83 6.65
N CYS A 9 -12.72 6.78 6.96
CA CYS A 9 -12.62 7.39 8.28
C CYS A 9 -13.91 8.13 8.69
N ILE A 10 -14.54 8.85 7.77
CA ILE A 10 -15.79 9.58 8.03
C ILE A 10 -16.94 8.59 8.27
N ARG A 11 -17.04 7.53 7.48
CA ARG A 11 -18.06 6.50 7.64
C ARG A 11 -17.92 5.77 8.97
N ASP A 12 -16.70 5.42 9.35
CA ASP A 12 -16.44 4.72 10.62
C ASP A 12 -16.72 5.61 11.84
N SER A 13 -16.47 6.92 11.73
CA SER A 13 -16.70 7.87 12.82
C SER A 13 -18.19 8.11 13.12
N TYR A 14 -19.08 7.91 12.15
CA TYR A 14 -20.52 8.15 12.29
C TYR A 14 -21.38 6.89 12.19
N TYR A 15 -20.77 5.73 12.14
CA TYR A 15 -21.53 4.48 12.11
C TYR A 15 -22.46 4.35 13.34
N PRO A 16 -23.74 3.93 13.17
CA PRO A 16 -24.39 3.50 11.93
C PRO A 16 -25.08 4.64 11.15
N GLU A 17 -24.96 5.88 11.58
CA GLU A 17 -25.65 7.02 10.97
C GLU A 17 -24.93 7.51 9.71
N ARG A 18 -25.72 7.98 8.73
CA ARG A 18 -25.20 8.72 7.58
C ARG A 18 -25.47 10.21 7.81
N ARG A 19 -24.41 10.98 8.05
CA ARG A 19 -24.49 12.44 8.20
C ARG A 19 -24.08 13.14 6.91
N GLU A 20 -24.59 14.36 6.73
CA GLU A 20 -24.15 15.22 5.63
C GLU A 20 -22.68 15.60 5.84
N LEU A 21 -21.91 15.52 4.75
CA LEU A 21 -20.53 15.96 4.68
C LEU A 21 -20.46 17.35 4.09
N ASN A 22 -19.62 18.19 4.66
CA ASN A 22 -19.35 19.52 4.15
C ASN A 22 -18.33 19.47 2.98
N THR A 23 -18.64 18.62 1.97
CA THR A 23 -17.85 18.42 0.76
C THR A 23 -18.75 18.59 -0.45
N GLU A 24 -18.19 19.05 -1.56
CA GLU A 24 -18.92 19.10 -2.83
C GLU A 24 -19.44 17.73 -3.20
N ARG A 25 -20.70 17.64 -3.56
CA ARG A 25 -21.30 16.40 -4.07
C ARG A 25 -20.81 16.16 -5.49
N LEU A 26 -20.65 14.87 -5.82
CA LEU A 26 -20.34 14.48 -7.18
C LEU A 26 -21.55 14.77 -8.08
N ASP A 27 -21.38 15.66 -9.06
CA ASP A 27 -22.36 15.88 -10.11
C ASP A 27 -21.98 15.02 -11.33
N PHE A 28 -22.82 14.03 -11.63
CA PHE A 28 -22.58 13.13 -12.76
C PHE A 28 -22.78 13.82 -14.12
N TYR A 29 -23.53 14.92 -14.17
CA TYR A 29 -23.71 15.68 -15.41
C TYR A 29 -22.48 16.51 -15.74
N GLU A 30 -21.81 17.07 -14.73
CA GLU A 30 -20.52 17.74 -14.89
C GLU A 30 -19.40 16.75 -15.18
N LEU A 31 -19.40 15.59 -14.51
CA LEU A 31 -18.40 14.54 -14.72
C LEU A 31 -18.49 13.95 -16.14
N ALA A 32 -19.69 13.83 -16.68
CA ALA A 32 -20.06 13.37 -18.01
C ALA A 32 -19.46 12.01 -18.44
N ASN A 33 -18.13 11.85 -18.40
CA ASN A 33 -17.42 10.63 -18.82
C ASN A 33 -16.35 10.22 -17.83
N ILE A 34 -16.26 8.90 -17.57
CA ILE A 34 -15.15 8.27 -16.87
C ILE A 34 -14.49 7.29 -17.84
N THR A 35 -13.19 7.44 -18.04
CA THR A 35 -12.41 6.56 -18.91
C THR A 35 -11.61 5.57 -18.08
N PHE A 36 -11.45 4.35 -18.62
CA PHE A 36 -10.65 3.29 -18.02
C PHE A 36 -9.62 2.83 -19.04
N GLU A 37 -8.37 2.71 -18.61
CA GLU A 37 -7.27 2.20 -19.43
C GLU A 37 -6.64 1.00 -18.75
N LYS A 38 -6.01 0.12 -19.57
CA LYS A 38 -5.28 -1.02 -19.03
C LYS A 38 -4.01 -0.49 -18.33
N PRO A 39 -3.77 -0.86 -17.06
CA PRO A 39 -2.59 -0.40 -16.36
C PRO A 39 -1.31 -0.96 -17.00
N ASP A 40 -0.30 -0.12 -17.11
CA ASP A 40 1.04 -0.49 -17.56
C ASP A 40 1.83 -1.07 -16.36
N MET A 41 1.92 -2.41 -16.32
CA MET A 41 2.58 -3.14 -15.25
C MET A 41 4.10 -3.14 -15.36
N GLU A 42 4.64 -2.78 -16.53
CA GLU A 42 6.08 -2.68 -16.74
C GLU A 42 6.61 -1.35 -16.20
N THR A 43 5.94 -0.26 -16.54
CA THR A 43 6.30 1.07 -16.04
C THR A 43 5.96 1.22 -14.55
N PHE A 44 4.81 0.68 -14.12
CA PHE A 44 4.35 0.77 -12.73
C PHE A 44 4.61 -0.53 -11.94
N LYS A 45 5.90 -0.86 -11.75
CA LYS A 45 6.36 -2.06 -11.04
C LYS A 45 5.70 -2.24 -9.66
N GLY A 46 5.47 -1.15 -8.92
CA GLY A 46 4.82 -1.21 -7.61
C GLY A 46 3.40 -1.79 -7.67
N LEU A 47 2.64 -1.49 -8.73
CA LEU A 47 1.32 -2.08 -8.94
C LEU A 47 1.40 -3.59 -9.22
N LYS A 48 2.37 -4.01 -10.06
CA LYS A 48 2.63 -5.43 -10.32
C LYS A 48 2.94 -6.18 -9.03
N LEU A 49 3.83 -5.65 -8.19
CA LEU A 49 4.20 -6.23 -6.90
C LEU A 49 2.99 -6.34 -5.95
N ALA A 50 2.08 -5.36 -5.96
CA ALA A 50 0.86 -5.42 -5.16
C ALA A 50 -0.06 -6.58 -5.59
N TYR A 51 -0.23 -6.81 -6.89
CA TYR A 51 -0.97 -7.98 -7.40
C TYR A 51 -0.27 -9.30 -7.05
N GLU A 52 1.05 -9.36 -7.17
CA GLU A 52 1.83 -10.54 -6.79
C GLU A 52 1.71 -10.83 -5.29
N ALA A 53 1.80 -9.81 -4.44
CA ALA A 53 1.62 -9.97 -3.00
C ALA A 53 0.23 -10.50 -2.64
N ALA A 54 -0.81 -9.96 -3.28
CA ALA A 54 -2.18 -10.41 -3.08
C ALA A 54 -2.37 -11.87 -3.54
N ALA A 55 -1.77 -12.25 -4.66
CA ALA A 55 -1.85 -13.62 -5.19
C ALA A 55 -1.08 -14.63 -4.33
N ARG A 56 0.10 -14.27 -3.82
CA ARG A 56 0.91 -15.12 -2.91
C ARG A 56 0.24 -15.29 -1.55
N GLY A 57 -0.42 -14.25 -1.05
CA GLY A 57 -1.10 -14.28 0.25
C GLY A 57 -0.15 -14.44 1.44
N GLY A 58 -0.66 -15.07 2.50
CA GLY A 58 0.12 -15.29 3.72
C GLY A 58 0.62 -13.98 4.34
N ASN A 59 1.90 -13.96 4.72
CA ASN A 59 2.57 -12.76 5.27
C ASN A 59 3.18 -11.84 4.20
N ILE A 60 3.08 -12.16 2.90
CA ILE A 60 3.68 -11.34 1.83
C ILE A 60 3.04 -9.96 1.71
N PRO A 61 1.70 -9.78 1.83
CA PRO A 61 1.11 -8.44 1.89
C PRO A 61 1.66 -7.59 3.04
N THR A 62 1.97 -8.19 4.19
CA THR A 62 2.61 -7.52 5.32
C THR A 62 4.04 -7.08 4.96
N ALA A 63 4.80 -7.95 4.30
CA ALA A 63 6.16 -7.63 3.85
C ALA A 63 6.16 -6.46 2.85
N LEU A 64 5.24 -6.49 1.87
CA LEU A 64 5.06 -5.39 0.92
C LEU A 64 4.75 -4.07 1.65
N ASN A 65 3.78 -4.08 2.56
CA ASN A 65 3.36 -2.87 3.26
C ASN A 65 4.50 -2.30 4.13
N ALA A 66 5.15 -3.14 4.93
CA ALA A 66 6.26 -2.73 5.79
C ALA A 66 7.42 -2.14 4.96
N ALA A 67 7.79 -2.80 3.86
CA ALA A 67 8.83 -2.32 2.96
C ALA A 67 8.47 -0.98 2.31
N ASN A 68 7.21 -0.83 1.87
CA ASN A 68 6.72 0.41 1.29
C ASN A 68 6.79 1.57 2.30
N GLU A 69 6.35 1.37 3.53
CA GLU A 69 6.39 2.42 4.56
C GLU A 69 7.81 2.91 4.82
N VAL A 70 8.77 1.99 5.00
CA VAL A 70 10.18 2.35 5.23
C VAL A 70 10.78 3.03 4.01
N ALA A 71 10.55 2.48 2.81
CA ALA A 71 11.09 3.04 1.57
C ALA A 71 10.53 4.45 1.29
N VAL A 72 9.23 4.67 1.48
CA VAL A 72 8.62 5.99 1.32
C VAL A 72 9.18 6.99 2.33
N ALA A 73 9.34 6.61 3.60
CA ALA A 73 9.96 7.47 4.60
C ALA A 73 11.38 7.87 4.19
N ARG A 74 12.20 6.92 3.72
CA ARG A 74 13.56 7.19 3.24
C ARG A 74 13.59 8.07 1.99
N PHE A 75 12.65 7.90 1.09
CA PHE A 75 12.51 8.77 -0.08
C PHE A 75 12.17 10.21 0.33
N LEU A 76 11.23 10.40 1.25
CA LEU A 76 10.87 11.73 1.77
C LEU A 76 12.05 12.40 2.49
N ASP A 77 12.87 11.61 3.19
CA ASP A 77 14.13 12.03 3.80
C ASP A 77 15.29 12.23 2.79
N ARG A 78 15.03 12.02 1.49
CA ARG A 78 16.01 12.12 0.38
C ARG A 78 17.21 11.18 0.51
N LYS A 79 17.03 10.04 1.19
CA LYS A 79 18.08 9.01 1.34
C LYS A 79 18.13 8.03 0.17
N ILE A 80 17.00 7.86 -0.52
CA ILE A 80 16.88 7.00 -1.72
C ILE A 80 16.16 7.75 -2.84
N LYS A 81 16.21 7.22 -4.07
CA LYS A 81 15.48 7.73 -5.23
C LYS A 81 14.10 7.11 -5.31
N TYR A 82 13.20 7.76 -6.05
CA TYR A 82 11.83 7.26 -6.24
C TYR A 82 11.77 5.83 -6.81
N LEU A 83 12.62 5.52 -7.78
CA LEU A 83 12.65 4.21 -8.40
C LEU A 83 13.26 3.10 -7.52
N ASP A 84 13.94 3.46 -6.43
CA ASP A 84 14.45 2.50 -5.46
C ASP A 84 13.31 1.90 -4.61
N ILE A 85 12.16 2.60 -4.50
CA ILE A 85 11.02 2.14 -3.69
C ILE A 85 10.53 0.76 -4.15
N PRO A 86 10.15 0.54 -5.43
CA PRO A 86 9.71 -0.78 -5.87
C PRO A 86 10.79 -1.86 -5.78
N ASP A 87 12.07 -1.51 -5.91
CA ASP A 87 13.16 -2.47 -5.77
C ASP A 87 13.34 -2.94 -4.34
N ILE A 88 13.20 -2.04 -3.36
CA ILE A 88 13.20 -2.37 -1.93
C ILE A 88 12.01 -3.27 -1.58
N ILE A 89 10.82 -2.96 -2.09
CA ILE A 89 9.63 -3.78 -1.88
C ILE A 89 9.82 -5.18 -2.43
N GLU A 90 10.27 -5.31 -3.68
CA GLU A 90 10.53 -6.61 -4.31
C GLU A 90 11.55 -7.42 -3.52
N TYR A 91 12.64 -6.79 -3.08
CA TYR A 91 13.65 -7.42 -2.26
C TYR A 91 13.03 -7.99 -0.97
N ALA A 92 12.28 -7.19 -0.23
CA ALA A 92 11.64 -7.63 1.02
C ALA A 92 10.66 -8.78 0.82
N MET A 93 9.86 -8.75 -0.25
CA MET A 93 8.91 -9.82 -0.58
C MET A 93 9.59 -11.15 -0.94
N ASN A 94 10.83 -11.11 -1.41
CA ASN A 94 11.59 -12.29 -1.80
C ASN A 94 12.45 -12.86 -0.68
N GLU A 95 12.94 -12.02 0.22
CA GLU A 95 13.84 -12.42 1.31
C GLU A 95 13.11 -12.87 2.58
N VAL A 96 11.86 -12.44 2.77
CA VAL A 96 11.10 -12.82 3.95
C VAL A 96 10.66 -14.29 3.89
N ASP A 97 10.79 -15.03 5.00
CA ASP A 97 10.27 -16.38 5.11
C ASP A 97 8.75 -16.39 4.95
N TYR A 98 8.26 -17.24 4.05
CA TYR A 98 6.83 -17.33 3.75
C TYR A 98 6.06 -18.07 4.83
N ILE A 99 4.98 -17.45 5.32
CA ILE A 99 4.05 -18.04 6.29
C ILE A 99 2.65 -18.02 5.69
N ASN A 100 2.08 -19.18 5.38
CA ASN A 100 0.82 -19.33 4.65
C ASN A 100 -0.39 -18.73 5.39
N ASN A 101 -0.58 -19.06 6.66
CA ASN A 101 -1.69 -18.58 7.49
C ASN A 101 -1.12 -17.92 8.76
N PRO A 102 -0.57 -16.70 8.67
CA PRO A 102 0.10 -16.07 9.81
C PRO A 102 -0.90 -15.71 10.91
N THR A 103 -0.50 -15.93 12.17
CA THR A 103 -1.18 -15.34 13.33
C THR A 103 -0.91 -13.83 13.39
N VAL A 104 -1.63 -13.11 14.24
CA VAL A 104 -1.40 -11.67 14.45
C VAL A 104 0.05 -11.42 14.92
N GLU A 105 0.57 -12.24 15.83
CA GLU A 105 1.94 -12.12 16.32
C GLU A 105 2.97 -12.34 15.20
N GLN A 106 2.69 -13.28 14.29
CA GLN A 106 3.55 -13.54 13.12
C GLN A 106 3.50 -12.40 12.10
N ILE A 107 2.34 -11.75 11.93
CA ILE A 107 2.20 -10.54 11.11
C ILE A 107 3.06 -9.41 11.68
N LEU A 108 2.93 -9.14 12.98
CA LEU A 108 3.72 -8.09 13.65
C LEU A 108 5.23 -8.41 13.62
N SER A 109 5.59 -9.69 13.80
CA SER A 109 6.99 -10.13 13.67
C SER A 109 7.53 -9.94 12.25
N THR A 110 6.74 -10.30 11.22
CA THR A 110 7.10 -10.09 9.81
C THR A 110 7.35 -8.60 9.53
N GLN A 111 6.46 -7.73 10.00
CA GLN A 111 6.62 -6.29 9.85
C GLN A 111 7.95 -5.82 10.44
N LYS A 112 8.26 -6.23 11.68
CA LYS A 112 9.51 -5.87 12.35
C LYS A 112 10.74 -6.38 11.59
N ILE A 113 10.75 -7.65 11.20
CA ILE A 113 11.85 -8.28 10.46
C ILE A 113 12.13 -7.50 9.16
N VAL A 114 11.10 -7.18 8.39
CA VAL A 114 11.23 -6.44 7.13
C VAL A 114 11.75 -5.02 7.37
N THR A 115 11.25 -4.34 8.40
CA THR A 115 11.74 -3.01 8.78
C THR A 115 13.22 -3.05 9.11
N ASP A 116 13.64 -3.93 10.02
CA ASP A 116 15.04 -4.09 10.45
C ASP A 116 15.95 -4.47 9.25
N MET A 117 15.47 -5.35 8.36
CA MET A 117 16.17 -5.78 7.14
C MET A 117 16.47 -4.59 6.20
N ILE A 118 15.48 -3.74 5.97
CA ILE A 118 15.65 -2.58 5.07
C ILE A 118 16.51 -1.52 5.74
N GLU A 119 16.30 -1.24 7.02
CA GLU A 119 17.07 -0.25 7.77
C GLU A 119 18.56 -0.58 7.87
N SER A 120 18.91 -1.85 7.86
CA SER A 120 20.30 -2.31 7.89
C SER A 120 21.01 -2.21 6.53
N ARG A 121 20.27 -2.09 5.43
CA ARG A 121 20.82 -2.17 4.07
C ARG A 121 20.77 -0.85 3.30
N TRP A 122 19.75 -0.06 3.47
CA TRP A 122 19.52 1.23 2.83
C TRP A 122 19.45 2.34 3.88
#